data_396e70b85f4cb7d27700e86efc345ce2
#
_entry.id   396e70b85f4cb7d27700e86efc345ce2
#
_cell.length_a   1.000
_cell.length_b   1.000
_cell.length_c   1.000
_cell.angle_alpha   90.00
_cell.angle_beta   90.00
_cell.angle_gamma   90.00
#
_symmetry.space_group_name_H-M   'P 1'
#
loop_
_entity.id
_entity.type
_entity.pdbx_description
1 polymer ?
#
loop_
_entity_poly.entity_id
_entity_poly.type
_entity_poly.pdbx_seq_one_letter_code
_entity_poly.pdbx_strand_id
1 'polypeptide(L)'
;MARVQARKGKTQSRKAATQTRKARVQGNDMIFALDIGTRSIIGMVGIVEENRVHITAIEREDHAERAMIDGQIENIEKVSALADKVKKRLEAKVKTKLTRVCVAAAGRALRTRRADYELELPGTQLIDDEIISRLEAGAIGKAEEAFDAENEAQNDNRRFYLVGYTVCQYYLDQYTMSNLKDHRGQHVKVDLIATFLPSEVVESLYTTMNKIGLEVASITLEPIAAINAAIPENLRLLNLALVDIGAGTSDIAACTGGSITGYTMATVAGDEITEAIMKQYLVDFGTAETIKAQIRQEDPIIFTNILGFEQKVPQEELLQSIKETSGLLCREIADKILEINGGAPSALFLAGGGSKLTGLKEELTVTLGMDDTRVAVAGNYFHANAYSSEYELNNPEYTT
;
A
#
# COMPACT_ATOMS: atom_id res chain seq x y z
N MET A 1 33.73 10.02 -17.69
CA MET A 1 32.30 10.08 -18.05
C MET A 1 31.34 9.53 -16.99
N ALA A 2 31.72 8.54 -16.20
CA ALA A 2 30.87 7.95 -15.14
C ALA A 2 30.45 8.92 -14.00
N ARG A 3 31.33 9.87 -13.61
CA ARG A 3 31.01 10.86 -12.54
C ARG A 3 29.94 11.90 -12.91
N VAL A 4 29.68 12.13 -14.19
CA VAL A 4 28.67 13.12 -14.65
C VAL A 4 27.28 12.51 -14.71
N GLN A 5 27.19 11.20 -14.96
CA GLN A 5 25.89 10.49 -14.96
C GLN A 5 25.37 10.23 -13.53
N ALA A 6 26.26 9.92 -12.58
CA ALA A 6 25.86 9.76 -11.17
C ALA A 6 25.31 11.07 -10.56
N ARG A 7 25.81 12.25 -10.99
CA ARG A 7 25.25 13.53 -10.55
C ARG A 7 23.87 13.83 -11.13
N LYS A 8 23.56 13.37 -12.36
CA LYS A 8 22.22 13.54 -12.97
C LYS A 8 21.16 12.66 -12.31
N GLY A 9 21.51 11.44 -11.90
CA GLY A 9 20.61 10.55 -11.14
C GLY A 9 20.27 11.14 -9.76
N LYS A 10 21.26 11.64 -9.01
CA LYS A 10 21.06 12.30 -7.71
C LYS A 10 20.16 13.55 -7.79
N THR A 11 20.17 14.28 -8.92
CA THR A 11 19.35 15.48 -9.10
C THR A 11 17.90 15.15 -9.45
N GLN A 12 17.63 13.99 -10.05
CA GLN A 12 16.25 13.55 -10.34
C GLN A 12 15.57 12.95 -9.11
N SER A 13 16.28 12.17 -8.26
CA SER A 13 15.73 11.65 -7.02
C SER A 13 15.37 12.79 -6.04
N ARG A 14 16.22 13.81 -5.93
CA ARG A 14 15.93 15.03 -5.16
C ARG A 14 14.68 15.79 -5.63
N LYS A 15 14.39 15.79 -6.94
CA LYS A 15 13.17 16.42 -7.48
C LYS A 15 11.91 15.63 -7.17
N ALA A 16 11.97 14.30 -7.17
CA ALA A 16 10.81 13.45 -6.84
C ALA A 16 10.39 13.59 -5.36
N ALA A 17 11.35 13.55 -4.43
CA ALA A 17 11.09 13.69 -2.98
C ALA A 17 10.54 15.09 -2.61
N THR A 18 10.97 16.14 -3.32
CA THR A 18 10.48 17.51 -3.08
C THR A 18 9.10 17.76 -3.72
N GLN A 19 8.69 16.95 -4.70
CA GLN A 19 7.39 17.09 -5.37
C GLN A 19 6.22 16.53 -4.57
N THR A 20 6.43 15.55 -3.71
CA THR A 20 5.35 14.94 -2.93
C THR A 20 4.65 15.93 -1.98
N ARG A 21 5.31 17.01 -1.58
CA ARG A 21 4.74 18.04 -0.70
C ARG A 21 4.25 19.30 -1.44
N LYS A 22 4.57 19.49 -2.73
CA LYS A 22 4.26 20.72 -3.48
C LYS A 22 3.10 20.63 -4.46
N ALA A 23 2.39 19.51 -4.54
CA ALA A 23 1.16 19.41 -5.32
C ALA A 23 -0.03 20.08 -4.60
N ARG A 24 0.11 21.35 -4.19
CA ARG A 24 -1.05 22.23 -4.04
C ARG A 24 -1.51 22.60 -5.45
N VAL A 25 -2.50 21.89 -5.91
CA VAL A 25 -3.15 22.14 -7.20
C VAL A 25 -4.00 23.40 -7.06
N GLN A 26 -3.69 24.42 -7.86
CA GLN A 26 -4.55 25.59 -8.02
C GLN A 26 -5.54 25.30 -9.15
N GLY A 27 -6.82 25.33 -8.82
CA GLY A 27 -7.94 25.32 -9.75
C GLY A 27 -8.61 23.97 -9.93
N ASN A 28 -9.83 23.82 -9.48
CA ASN A 28 -10.69 22.62 -9.47
C ASN A 28 -9.90 21.32 -9.19
N ASP A 29 -9.70 21.04 -7.92
CA ASP A 29 -8.76 20.04 -7.42
C ASP A 29 -9.28 18.60 -7.63
N MET A 30 -9.42 18.22 -8.90
CA MET A 30 -9.74 16.85 -9.26
C MET A 30 -8.47 15.98 -9.18
N ILE A 31 -8.55 14.94 -8.36
CA ILE A 31 -7.52 13.92 -8.17
C ILE A 31 -7.97 12.66 -8.90
N PHE A 32 -7.09 12.10 -9.70
CA PHE A 32 -7.24 10.78 -10.29
C PHE A 32 -6.20 9.84 -9.67
N ALA A 33 -6.66 8.75 -9.08
CA ALA A 33 -5.81 7.71 -8.51
C ALA A 33 -6.05 6.38 -9.20
N LEU A 34 -4.99 5.60 -9.36
CA LEU A 34 -5.00 4.21 -9.82
C LEU A 34 -4.30 3.33 -8.81
N ASP A 35 -5.01 2.30 -8.38
CA ASP A 35 -4.46 1.11 -7.73
C ASP A 35 -4.27 0.03 -8.80
N ILE A 36 -3.03 -0.44 -8.96
CA ILE A 36 -2.65 -1.44 -9.97
C ILE A 36 -2.35 -2.75 -9.25
N GLY A 37 -3.41 -3.40 -8.78
CA GLY A 37 -3.31 -4.63 -8.02
C GLY A 37 -3.07 -5.88 -8.89
N THR A 38 -2.67 -6.97 -8.24
CA THR A 38 -2.40 -8.25 -8.91
C THR A 38 -3.64 -8.82 -9.61
N ARG A 39 -4.84 -8.62 -9.04
CA ARG A 39 -6.09 -9.15 -9.57
C ARG A 39 -6.85 -8.17 -10.44
N SER A 40 -6.84 -6.91 -10.09
CA SER A 40 -7.65 -5.87 -10.74
C SER A 40 -6.94 -4.54 -10.75
N ILE A 41 -7.39 -3.66 -11.65
CA ILE A 41 -7.04 -2.24 -11.60
C ILE A 41 -8.28 -1.49 -11.14
N ILE A 42 -8.12 -0.69 -10.09
CA ILE A 42 -9.17 0.18 -9.58
C ILE A 42 -8.77 1.63 -9.82
N GLY A 43 -9.64 2.39 -10.43
CA GLY A 43 -9.45 3.82 -10.63
C GLY A 43 -10.50 4.63 -9.91
N MET A 44 -10.08 5.70 -9.24
CA MET A 44 -10.96 6.62 -8.54
C MET A 44 -10.69 8.06 -8.99
N VAL A 45 -11.76 8.82 -9.14
CA VAL A 45 -11.68 10.28 -9.34
C VAL A 45 -12.42 10.95 -8.20
N GLY A 46 -11.76 11.92 -7.57
CA GLY A 46 -12.33 12.69 -6.47
C GLY A 46 -11.97 14.16 -6.54
N ILE A 47 -12.68 14.95 -5.75
CA ILE A 47 -12.47 16.40 -5.59
C ILE A 47 -12.19 16.66 -4.10
N VAL A 48 -11.18 17.48 -3.80
CA VAL A 48 -10.87 17.86 -2.43
C VAL A 48 -11.84 18.95 -1.99
N GLU A 49 -12.62 18.65 -0.95
CA GLU A 49 -13.60 19.55 -0.34
C GLU A 49 -13.40 19.57 1.17
N GLU A 50 -13.22 20.73 1.77
CA GLU A 50 -13.14 20.91 3.23
C GLU A 50 -12.23 19.89 3.95
N ASN A 51 -11.05 19.61 3.38
CA ASN A 51 -10.07 18.64 3.90
C ASN A 51 -10.50 17.16 3.81
N ARG A 52 -11.50 16.84 2.99
CA ARG A 52 -11.94 15.48 2.63
C ARG A 52 -11.96 15.31 1.12
N VAL A 53 -11.95 14.07 0.66
CA VAL A 53 -12.06 13.75 -0.76
C VAL A 53 -13.49 13.28 -1.07
N HIS A 54 -14.19 14.04 -1.88
CA HIS A 54 -15.48 13.62 -2.45
C HIS A 54 -15.22 12.75 -3.68
N ILE A 55 -15.45 11.45 -3.56
CA ILE A 55 -15.30 10.49 -4.67
C ILE A 55 -16.48 10.63 -5.63
N THR A 56 -16.18 11.03 -6.86
CA THR A 56 -17.17 11.31 -7.91
C THR A 56 -17.27 10.19 -8.95
N ALA A 57 -16.23 9.36 -9.09
CA ALA A 57 -16.27 8.21 -10.00
C ALA A 57 -15.33 7.10 -9.52
N ILE A 58 -15.79 5.85 -9.64
CA ILE A 58 -15.00 4.64 -9.44
C ILE A 58 -15.21 3.73 -10.65
N GLU A 59 -14.11 3.11 -11.10
CA GLU A 59 -14.10 2.03 -12.09
C GLU A 59 -13.16 0.94 -11.67
N ARG A 60 -13.54 -0.32 -11.92
CA ARG A 60 -12.75 -1.52 -11.70
C ARG A 60 -12.75 -2.37 -12.95
N GLU A 61 -11.60 -2.97 -13.24
CA GLU A 61 -11.43 -4.00 -14.26
C GLU A 61 -10.51 -5.11 -13.74
N ASP A 62 -10.95 -6.35 -13.89
CA ASP A 62 -10.16 -7.50 -13.49
C ASP A 62 -9.22 -7.93 -14.63
N HIS A 63 -8.02 -8.40 -14.30
CA HIS A 63 -7.11 -8.98 -15.25
C HIS A 63 -7.69 -10.29 -15.80
N ALA A 64 -7.85 -10.38 -17.12
CA ALA A 64 -8.31 -11.63 -17.78
C ALA A 64 -7.26 -12.75 -17.71
N GLU A 65 -5.99 -12.37 -17.59
CA GLU A 65 -4.84 -13.27 -17.50
C GLU A 65 -3.87 -12.70 -16.45
N ARG A 66 -2.97 -13.54 -15.98
CA ARG A 66 -1.93 -13.16 -15.02
C ARG A 66 -0.95 -12.18 -15.66
N ALA A 67 -1.21 -10.88 -15.56
CA ALA A 67 -0.38 -9.78 -16.08
C ALA A 67 0.45 -9.11 -14.99
N MET A 68 0.12 -9.39 -13.74
CA MET A 68 0.82 -8.99 -12.52
C MET A 68 1.22 -10.25 -11.75
N ILE A 69 2.37 -10.21 -11.08
CA ILE A 69 2.85 -11.28 -10.19
C ILE A 69 3.39 -10.61 -8.93
N ASP A 70 2.82 -10.96 -7.77
CA ASP A 70 3.21 -10.46 -6.45
C ASP A 70 3.40 -8.93 -6.41
N GLY A 71 2.40 -8.20 -6.91
CA GLY A 71 2.40 -6.75 -6.96
C GLY A 71 3.31 -6.12 -8.03
N GLN A 72 3.97 -6.91 -8.89
CA GLN A 72 4.83 -6.40 -9.95
C GLN A 72 4.19 -6.57 -11.33
N ILE A 73 4.41 -5.59 -12.20
CA ILE A 73 3.97 -5.63 -13.59
C ILE A 73 4.85 -6.58 -14.38
N GLU A 74 4.30 -7.75 -14.75
CA GLU A 74 4.96 -8.74 -15.59
C GLU A 74 4.75 -8.43 -17.08
N ASN A 75 3.57 -7.96 -17.43
CA ASN A 75 3.23 -7.63 -18.81
C ASN A 75 2.70 -6.20 -18.96
N ILE A 76 3.61 -5.29 -19.31
CA ILE A 76 3.31 -3.85 -19.47
C ILE A 76 2.18 -3.60 -20.49
N GLU A 77 2.13 -4.37 -21.60
CA GLU A 77 1.11 -4.18 -22.63
C GLU A 77 -0.30 -4.49 -22.11
N LYS A 78 -0.46 -5.62 -21.41
CA LYS A 78 -1.74 -6.04 -20.85
C LYS A 78 -2.21 -5.09 -19.75
N VAL A 79 -1.30 -4.73 -18.85
CA VAL A 79 -1.61 -3.78 -17.74
C VAL A 79 -1.95 -2.41 -18.31
N SER A 80 -1.19 -1.89 -19.29
CA SER A 80 -1.50 -0.61 -19.93
C SER A 80 -2.86 -0.61 -20.63
N ALA A 81 -3.19 -1.68 -21.35
CA ALA A 81 -4.49 -1.78 -22.04
C ALA A 81 -5.66 -1.77 -21.02
N LEU A 82 -5.49 -2.46 -19.88
CA LEU A 82 -6.52 -2.50 -18.84
C LEU A 82 -6.65 -1.15 -18.13
N ALA A 83 -5.53 -0.51 -17.78
CA ALA A 83 -5.51 0.81 -17.18
C ALA A 83 -6.12 1.89 -18.11
N ASP A 84 -5.87 1.81 -19.42
CA ASP A 84 -6.48 2.70 -20.41
C ASP A 84 -7.99 2.51 -20.49
N LYS A 85 -8.47 1.28 -20.35
CA LYS A 85 -9.92 0.98 -20.29
C LYS A 85 -10.58 1.61 -19.07
N VAL A 86 -9.97 1.45 -17.88
CA VAL A 86 -10.42 2.09 -16.63
C VAL A 86 -10.43 3.62 -16.79
N LYS A 87 -9.32 4.20 -17.26
CA LYS A 87 -9.17 5.63 -17.52
C LYS A 87 -10.28 6.15 -18.43
N LYS A 88 -10.53 5.52 -19.59
CA LYS A 88 -11.55 5.95 -20.56
C LYS A 88 -12.96 5.92 -19.99
N ARG A 89 -13.28 4.92 -19.16
CA ARG A 89 -14.58 4.86 -18.48
C ARG A 89 -14.74 5.98 -17.46
N LEU A 90 -13.68 6.25 -16.66
CA LEU A 90 -13.67 7.38 -15.74
C LEU A 90 -13.80 8.71 -16.47
N GLU A 91 -13.04 8.94 -17.56
CA GLU A 91 -13.17 10.14 -18.39
C GLU A 91 -14.60 10.35 -18.93
N ALA A 92 -15.28 9.26 -19.31
CA ALA A 92 -16.66 9.31 -19.76
C ALA A 92 -17.65 9.71 -18.64
N LYS A 93 -17.41 9.21 -17.40
CA LYS A 93 -18.21 9.58 -16.22
C LYS A 93 -18.00 11.03 -15.81
N VAL A 94 -16.75 11.45 -15.65
CA VAL A 94 -16.42 12.81 -15.19
C VAL A 94 -16.43 13.86 -16.31
N LYS A 95 -16.59 13.44 -17.57
CA LYS A 95 -16.65 14.28 -18.79
C LYS A 95 -15.41 15.19 -18.95
N THR A 96 -14.27 14.74 -18.46
CA THR A 96 -13.00 15.46 -18.46
C THR A 96 -11.87 14.51 -18.79
N LYS A 97 -10.86 15.01 -19.53
CA LYS A 97 -9.64 14.25 -19.82
C LYS A 97 -8.76 14.14 -18.58
N LEU A 98 -8.31 12.93 -18.29
CA LEU A 98 -7.39 12.62 -17.20
C LEU A 98 -5.96 12.56 -17.78
N THR A 99 -5.09 13.45 -17.35
CA THR A 99 -3.73 13.58 -17.86
C THR A 99 -2.66 13.32 -16.79
N ARG A 100 -3.05 13.38 -15.52
CA ARG A 100 -2.18 13.14 -14.38
C ARG A 100 -2.79 12.11 -13.46
N VAL A 101 -1.95 11.28 -12.83
CA VAL A 101 -2.40 10.18 -11.98
C VAL A 101 -1.55 10.06 -10.73
N CYS A 102 -2.18 9.77 -9.60
CA CYS A 102 -1.54 9.26 -8.39
C CYS A 102 -1.61 7.74 -8.43
N VAL A 103 -0.49 7.06 -8.20
CA VAL A 103 -0.42 5.59 -8.26
C VAL A 103 0.04 5.06 -6.92
N ALA A 104 -0.66 4.03 -6.42
CA ALA A 104 -0.15 3.22 -5.33
C ALA A 104 0.76 2.13 -5.91
N ALA A 105 1.88 1.89 -5.25
CA ALA A 105 2.83 0.87 -5.64
C ALA A 105 2.93 -0.19 -4.54
N ALA A 106 2.64 -1.45 -4.92
CA ALA A 106 3.11 -2.61 -4.19
C ALA A 106 4.53 -2.95 -4.65
N GLY A 107 5.29 -3.63 -3.84
CA GLY A 107 6.60 -4.01 -4.29
C GLY A 107 7.24 -5.12 -3.48
N ARG A 108 7.48 -6.26 -4.15
CA ARG A 108 8.13 -7.46 -3.61
C ARG A 108 9.45 -7.20 -2.88
N ALA A 109 10.12 -6.09 -3.16
CA ALA A 109 11.40 -5.75 -2.58
C ALA A 109 11.39 -4.34 -1.96
N LEU A 110 10.24 -3.94 -1.41
CA LEU A 110 10.13 -2.73 -0.61
C LEU A 110 11.12 -2.81 0.55
N ARG A 111 11.94 -1.79 0.68
CA ARG A 111 12.85 -1.63 1.81
C ARG A 111 12.63 -0.30 2.48
N THR A 112 12.72 -0.29 3.78
CA THR A 112 12.58 0.92 4.59
C THR A 112 13.83 1.19 5.38
N ARG A 113 14.11 2.48 5.61
CA ARG A 113 15.18 2.92 6.52
C ARG A 113 14.66 4.03 7.41
N ARG A 114 14.78 3.79 8.71
CA ARG A 114 14.52 4.82 9.70
C ARG A 114 15.77 5.67 9.87
N ALA A 115 15.58 6.97 9.88
CA ALA A 115 16.64 7.93 10.12
C ALA A 115 16.12 9.13 10.90
N ASP A 116 16.98 9.68 11.71
CA ASP A 116 16.73 10.91 12.42
C ASP A 116 17.72 12.01 12.00
N TYR A 117 17.27 13.23 12.06
CA TYR A 117 18.11 14.40 11.80
C TYR A 117 17.71 15.54 12.70
N GLU A 118 18.71 16.31 13.12
CA GLU A 118 18.52 17.45 13.99
C GLU A 118 19.21 18.70 13.43
N LEU A 119 18.60 19.85 13.70
CA LEU A 119 19.15 21.16 13.36
C LEU A 119 19.14 22.04 14.61
N GLU A 120 20.27 22.64 14.87
CA GLU A 120 20.39 23.73 15.84
C GLU A 120 20.24 25.07 15.11
N LEU A 121 19.28 25.87 15.52
CA LEU A 121 18.97 27.17 14.94
C LEU A 121 19.80 28.26 15.66
N PRO A 122 20.18 29.36 14.98
CA PRO A 122 21.03 30.41 15.56
C PRO A 122 20.45 31.11 16.81
N GLY A 123 19.26 30.72 17.23
CA GLY A 123 18.52 31.22 18.39
C GLY A 123 17.08 30.82 18.29
N THR A 124 16.30 31.14 19.36
CA THR A 124 14.85 30.88 19.36
C THR A 124 14.15 31.66 18.26
N GLN A 125 13.72 30.99 17.22
CA GLN A 125 13.04 31.61 16.07
C GLN A 125 11.78 30.86 15.67
N LEU A 126 10.97 31.47 14.82
CA LEU A 126 9.79 30.86 14.24
C LEU A 126 10.22 29.76 13.27
N ILE A 127 9.60 28.58 13.36
CA ILE A 127 9.84 27.46 12.48
C ILE A 127 8.87 27.54 11.31
N ASP A 128 9.41 27.76 10.14
CA ASP A 128 8.69 27.84 8.88
C ASP A 128 8.83 26.56 8.02
N ASP A 129 8.18 26.56 6.86
CA ASP A 129 8.24 25.43 5.92
C ASP A 129 9.66 25.20 5.35
N GLU A 130 10.52 26.21 5.34
CA GLU A 130 11.89 26.07 4.85
C GLU A 130 12.74 25.29 5.87
N ILE A 131 12.64 25.62 7.14
CA ILE A 131 13.33 24.91 8.23
C ILE A 131 12.86 23.45 8.29
N ILE A 132 11.55 23.19 8.21
CA ILE A 132 10.99 21.85 8.20
C ILE A 132 11.50 21.06 6.99
N SER A 133 11.48 21.67 5.80
CA SER A 133 11.97 21.02 4.58
C SER A 133 13.46 20.68 4.64
N ARG A 134 14.28 21.55 5.25
CA ARG A 134 15.70 21.29 5.46
C ARG A 134 15.91 20.14 6.45
N LEU A 135 15.16 20.12 7.53
CA LEU A 135 15.21 19.07 8.55
C LEU A 135 14.87 17.70 7.96
N GLU A 136 13.75 17.61 7.23
CA GLU A 136 13.32 16.40 6.55
C GLU A 136 14.34 15.94 5.48
N ALA A 137 14.83 16.86 4.67
CA ALA A 137 15.84 16.55 3.66
C ALA A 137 17.15 16.02 4.26
N GLY A 138 17.54 16.51 5.42
CA GLY A 138 18.68 15.98 6.16
C GLY A 138 18.50 14.54 6.61
N ALA A 139 17.32 14.21 7.15
CA ALA A 139 16.99 12.85 7.56
C ALA A 139 16.89 11.90 6.36
N ILE A 140 16.28 12.35 5.26
CA ILE A 140 16.23 11.58 4.00
C ILE A 140 17.64 11.29 3.50
N GLY A 141 18.54 12.27 3.49
CA GLY A 141 19.94 12.07 3.08
C GLY A 141 20.66 11.03 3.94
N LYS A 142 20.46 11.04 5.26
CA LYS A 142 21.01 10.00 6.15
C LYS A 142 20.42 8.62 5.85
N ALA A 143 19.11 8.55 5.57
CA ALA A 143 18.46 7.28 5.22
C ALA A 143 19.00 6.72 3.90
N GLU A 144 19.22 7.57 2.88
CA GLU A 144 19.83 7.19 1.60
C GLU A 144 21.29 6.68 1.81
N GLU A 145 22.09 7.40 2.58
CA GLU A 145 23.47 6.98 2.87
C GLU A 145 23.53 5.62 3.62
N ALA A 146 22.67 5.42 4.62
CA ALA A 146 22.59 4.16 5.35
C ALA A 146 22.10 3.01 4.46
N PHE A 147 21.16 3.29 3.55
CA PHE A 147 20.65 2.32 2.61
C PHE A 147 21.71 1.90 1.58
N ASP A 148 22.46 2.87 1.02
CA ASP A 148 23.53 2.61 0.06
C ASP A 148 24.64 1.77 0.70
N ALA A 149 25.06 2.11 1.94
CA ALA A 149 26.10 1.38 2.68
C ALA A 149 25.68 -0.09 2.95
N GLU A 150 24.40 -0.33 3.27
CA GLU A 150 23.89 -1.68 3.46
C GLU A 150 23.87 -2.49 2.17
N ASN A 151 23.42 -1.89 1.06
CA ASN A 151 23.40 -2.57 -0.23
C ASN A 151 24.82 -2.94 -0.68
N GLU A 152 25.79 -2.06 -0.47
CA GLU A 152 27.20 -2.37 -0.71
C GLU A 152 27.69 -3.54 0.15
N ALA A 153 27.35 -3.56 1.44
CA ALA A 153 27.73 -4.64 2.35
C ALA A 153 27.10 -6.00 1.98
N GLN A 154 25.87 -5.97 1.43
CA GLN A 154 25.16 -7.16 0.98
C GLN A 154 25.51 -7.58 -0.46
N ASN A 155 26.38 -6.83 -1.16
CA ASN A 155 26.66 -6.98 -2.60
C ASN A 155 25.38 -6.95 -3.46
N ASP A 156 24.39 -6.17 -3.05
CA ASP A 156 23.15 -5.98 -3.82
C ASP A 156 23.39 -4.89 -4.88
N ASN A 157 23.58 -5.31 -6.12
CA ASN A 157 23.84 -4.41 -7.24
C ASN A 157 22.56 -3.82 -7.86
N ARG A 158 21.38 -4.13 -7.32
CA ARG A 158 20.12 -3.55 -7.81
C ARG A 158 20.08 -2.07 -7.52
N ARG A 159 19.47 -1.34 -8.43
CA ARG A 159 19.20 0.10 -8.23
C ARG A 159 17.88 0.25 -7.52
N PHE A 160 17.82 1.20 -6.59
CA PHE A 160 16.61 1.56 -5.87
C PHE A 160 16.32 3.04 -6.03
N TYR A 161 15.04 3.37 -6.00
CA TYR A 161 14.55 4.74 -5.94
C TYR A 161 13.92 5.00 -4.59
N LEU A 162 14.23 6.16 -4.00
CA LEU A 162 13.43 6.69 -2.90
C LEU A 162 12.07 7.09 -3.47
N VAL A 163 11.02 6.40 -3.07
CA VAL A 163 9.65 6.62 -3.57
C VAL A 163 8.82 7.47 -2.62
N GLY A 164 9.22 7.53 -1.35
CA GLY A 164 8.55 8.38 -0.37
C GLY A 164 9.16 8.26 1.01
N TYR A 165 8.61 9.02 1.93
CA TYR A 165 8.96 8.96 3.35
C TYR A 165 7.74 9.28 4.20
N THR A 166 7.77 8.81 5.43
CA THR A 166 6.78 9.10 6.45
C THR A 166 7.46 9.66 7.68
N VAL A 167 7.04 10.82 8.14
CA VAL A 167 7.52 11.36 9.41
C VAL A 167 6.85 10.60 10.54
N CYS A 168 7.69 9.99 11.38
CA CYS A 168 7.23 9.29 12.58
C CYS A 168 7.03 10.26 13.73
N GLN A 169 7.98 11.18 13.94
CA GLN A 169 7.94 12.11 15.07
C GLN A 169 8.78 13.35 14.79
N TYR A 170 8.23 14.50 15.20
CA TYR A 170 9.02 15.72 15.35
C TYR A 170 9.34 15.96 16.84
N TYR A 171 10.41 16.71 17.06
CA TYR A 171 10.81 17.18 18.38
C TYR A 171 11.19 18.66 18.30
N LEU A 172 10.76 19.41 19.31
CA LEU A 172 11.09 20.82 19.49
C LEU A 172 11.73 20.99 20.87
N ASP A 173 12.98 21.41 20.88
CA ASP A 173 13.84 21.50 22.06
C ASP A 173 13.96 20.17 22.81
N GLN A 174 13.06 19.61 23.45
CA GLN A 174 13.07 18.27 24.05
C GLN A 174 11.68 17.63 24.05
N TYR A 175 10.70 18.35 23.48
CA TYR A 175 9.30 17.91 23.49
C TYR A 175 8.92 17.26 22.17
N THR A 176 8.15 16.19 22.25
CA THR A 176 7.55 15.57 21.08
C THR A 176 6.43 16.45 20.51
N MET A 177 6.40 16.61 19.20
CA MET A 177 5.45 17.47 18.49
C MET A 177 4.84 16.71 17.32
N SER A 178 3.55 16.90 17.08
CA SER A 178 2.91 16.40 15.85
C SER A 178 3.22 17.29 14.63
N ASN A 179 3.47 18.57 14.86
CA ASN A 179 3.83 19.55 13.83
C ASN A 179 4.74 20.62 14.43
N LEU A 180 5.73 21.07 13.65
CA LEU A 180 6.66 22.14 14.05
C LEU A 180 6.26 23.51 13.52
N LYS A 181 5.41 23.58 12.50
CA LYS A 181 5.06 24.83 11.83
C LYS A 181 4.45 25.85 12.79
N ASP A 182 4.90 27.10 12.66
CA ASP A 182 4.47 28.26 13.45
C ASP A 182 4.81 28.19 14.96
N HIS A 183 5.53 27.16 15.42
CA HIS A 183 6.12 27.12 16.76
C HIS A 183 7.45 27.89 16.81
N ARG A 184 7.88 28.23 18.00
CA ARG A 184 9.17 28.88 18.24
C ARG A 184 10.07 27.99 19.09
N GLY A 185 11.30 27.81 18.63
CA GLY A 185 12.30 27.02 19.35
C GLY A 185 13.69 27.18 18.76
N GLN A 186 14.65 26.51 19.34
CA GLN A 186 16.04 26.57 18.91
C GLN A 186 16.54 25.24 18.39
N HIS A 187 16.16 24.12 18.96
CA HIS A 187 16.58 22.78 18.55
C HIS A 187 15.39 22.03 17.96
N VAL A 188 15.50 21.60 16.70
CA VAL A 188 14.48 20.82 16.02
C VAL A 188 15.05 19.48 15.55
N LYS A 189 14.26 18.42 15.74
CA LYS A 189 14.63 17.08 15.30
C LYS A 189 13.44 16.41 14.59
N VAL A 190 13.73 15.57 13.61
CA VAL A 190 12.76 14.71 12.95
C VAL A 190 13.25 13.26 12.99
N ASP A 191 12.33 12.36 13.18
CA ASP A 191 12.48 10.93 12.98
C ASP A 191 11.53 10.52 11.85
N LEU A 192 12.05 9.85 10.82
CA LEU A 192 11.27 9.45 9.66
C LEU A 192 11.67 8.06 9.15
N ILE A 193 10.76 7.47 8.39
CA ILE A 193 10.99 6.24 7.62
C ILE A 193 11.03 6.62 6.15
N ALA A 194 12.17 6.41 5.51
CA ALA A 194 12.34 6.51 4.07
C ALA A 194 12.09 5.15 3.42
N THR A 195 11.50 5.15 2.23
CA THR A 195 11.10 3.94 1.52
C THR A 195 11.69 3.89 0.14
N PHE A 196 12.21 2.72 -0.18
CA PHE A 196 12.92 2.44 -1.41
C PHE A 196 12.25 1.28 -2.16
N LEU A 197 12.09 1.46 -3.46
CA LEU A 197 11.66 0.41 -4.39
C LEU A 197 12.74 0.15 -5.44
N PRO A 198 12.87 -1.09 -5.92
CA PRO A 198 13.73 -1.40 -7.04
C PRO A 198 13.39 -0.58 -8.28
N SER A 199 14.40 -0.22 -9.08
CA SER A 199 14.21 0.59 -10.28
C SER A 199 13.25 -0.05 -11.28
N GLU A 200 13.29 -1.36 -11.42
CA GLU A 200 12.41 -2.10 -12.32
C GLU A 200 10.92 -1.95 -11.97
N VAL A 201 10.58 -1.88 -10.68
CA VAL A 201 9.19 -1.64 -10.24
C VAL A 201 8.73 -0.25 -10.62
N VAL A 202 9.55 0.75 -10.31
CA VAL A 202 9.23 2.16 -10.58
C VAL A 202 9.18 2.43 -12.08
N GLU A 203 10.16 1.92 -12.84
CA GLU A 203 10.25 2.13 -14.29
C GLU A 203 9.12 1.45 -15.04
N SER A 204 8.68 0.25 -14.61
CA SER A 204 7.53 -0.43 -15.22
C SER A 204 6.22 0.33 -14.98
N LEU A 205 6.01 0.91 -13.78
CA LEU A 205 4.88 1.78 -13.49
C LEU A 205 4.88 3.04 -14.38
N TYR A 206 6.00 3.76 -14.44
CA TYR A 206 6.12 4.95 -15.30
C TYR A 206 5.91 4.61 -16.77
N THR A 207 6.48 3.50 -17.25
CA THR A 207 6.30 3.05 -18.63
C THR A 207 4.84 2.74 -18.93
N THR A 208 4.15 2.06 -18.02
CA THR A 208 2.73 1.72 -18.14
C THR A 208 1.87 2.99 -18.21
N MET A 209 2.10 3.96 -17.33
CA MET A 209 1.34 5.22 -17.32
C MET A 209 1.63 6.09 -18.55
N ASN A 210 2.89 6.21 -18.95
CA ASN A 210 3.27 6.98 -20.13
C ASN A 210 2.66 6.40 -21.41
N LYS A 211 2.55 5.06 -21.55
CA LYS A 211 1.90 4.42 -22.70
C LYS A 211 0.45 4.84 -22.90
N ILE A 212 -0.25 5.15 -21.84
CA ILE A 212 -1.66 5.58 -21.90
C ILE A 212 -1.83 7.10 -21.78
N GLY A 213 -0.72 7.84 -21.92
CA GLY A 213 -0.70 9.31 -21.92
C GLY A 213 -0.97 9.93 -20.57
N LEU A 214 -0.59 9.26 -19.48
CA LEU A 214 -0.68 9.77 -18.11
C LEU A 214 0.70 10.18 -17.59
N GLU A 215 0.78 11.36 -17.02
CA GLU A 215 1.90 11.81 -16.21
C GLU A 215 1.68 11.34 -14.76
N VAL A 216 2.66 10.67 -14.19
CA VAL A 216 2.61 10.27 -12.79
C VAL A 216 2.84 11.50 -11.90
N ALA A 217 1.79 11.94 -11.23
CA ALA A 217 1.82 13.09 -10.32
C ALA A 217 2.48 12.77 -8.98
N SER A 218 2.19 11.57 -8.47
CA SER A 218 2.80 11.03 -7.26
C SER A 218 2.78 9.49 -7.27
N ILE A 219 3.77 8.90 -6.63
CA ILE A 219 3.75 7.49 -6.23
C ILE A 219 3.63 7.48 -4.72
N THR A 220 2.74 6.65 -4.19
CA THR A 220 2.67 6.30 -2.78
C THR A 220 2.83 4.78 -2.62
N LEU A 221 2.99 4.33 -1.40
CA LEU A 221 3.02 2.90 -1.10
C LEU A 221 1.64 2.45 -0.68
N GLU A 222 1.23 1.25 -1.10
CA GLU A 222 -0.05 0.67 -0.72
C GLU A 222 -0.28 0.67 0.79
N PRO A 223 0.66 0.21 1.65
CA PRO A 223 0.44 0.23 3.09
C PRO A 223 0.30 1.64 3.68
N ILE A 224 0.94 2.66 3.07
CA ILE A 224 0.76 4.06 3.49
C ILE A 224 -0.62 4.58 3.05
N ALA A 225 -1.03 4.29 1.83
CA ALA A 225 -2.36 4.66 1.35
C ALA A 225 -3.44 4.00 2.22
N ALA A 226 -3.34 2.71 2.44
CA ALA A 226 -4.28 1.91 3.21
C ALA A 226 -4.44 2.42 4.66
N ILE A 227 -3.34 2.66 5.39
CA ILE A 227 -3.44 3.14 6.78
C ILE A 227 -4.01 4.56 6.86
N ASN A 228 -3.73 5.40 5.87
CA ASN A 228 -4.29 6.76 5.82
C ASN A 228 -5.79 6.77 5.49
N ALA A 229 -6.25 5.82 4.67
CA ALA A 229 -7.66 5.66 4.36
C ALA A 229 -8.44 5.02 5.52
N ALA A 230 -7.86 4.00 6.17
CA ALA A 230 -8.55 3.13 7.11
C ALA A 230 -8.48 3.57 8.56
N ILE A 231 -7.40 4.24 8.98
CA ILE A 231 -7.19 4.59 10.41
C ILE A 231 -7.08 6.12 10.55
N PRO A 232 -8.14 6.77 11.07
CA PRO A 232 -8.10 8.21 11.37
C PRO A 232 -6.95 8.58 12.31
N GLU A 233 -6.38 9.76 12.14
CA GLU A 233 -5.21 10.22 12.90
C GLU A 233 -5.41 10.16 14.42
N ASN A 234 -6.59 10.52 14.91
CA ASN A 234 -6.92 10.48 16.33
C ASN A 234 -6.91 9.07 16.95
N LEU A 235 -7.11 8.02 16.13
CA LEU A 235 -7.02 6.63 16.59
C LEU A 235 -5.58 6.11 16.61
N ARG A 236 -4.66 6.75 15.89
CA ARG A 236 -3.23 6.33 15.81
C ARG A 236 -2.48 6.52 17.13
N LEU A 237 -3.09 7.15 18.14
CA LEU A 237 -2.59 7.15 19.51
C LEU A 237 -2.54 5.74 20.12
N LEU A 238 -3.44 4.87 19.66
CA LEU A 238 -3.45 3.46 20.04
C LEU A 238 -2.41 2.67 19.23
N ASN A 239 -1.95 1.57 19.80
CA ASN A 239 -1.11 0.62 19.07
C ASN A 239 -2.00 -0.23 18.15
N LEU A 240 -2.04 0.13 16.87
CA LEU A 240 -2.89 -0.50 15.86
C LEU A 240 -2.04 -1.01 14.70
N ALA A 241 -2.48 -2.10 14.10
CA ALA A 241 -1.96 -2.56 12.82
C ALA A 241 -3.10 -2.69 11.80
N LEU A 242 -2.75 -2.49 10.54
CA LEU A 242 -3.59 -2.72 9.37
C LEU A 242 -2.88 -3.72 8.47
N VAL A 243 -3.61 -4.71 7.98
CA VAL A 243 -3.16 -5.66 6.96
C VAL A 243 -4.12 -5.58 5.78
N ASP A 244 -3.62 -5.16 4.65
CA ASP A 244 -4.34 -5.22 3.38
C ASP A 244 -3.93 -6.48 2.62
N ILE A 245 -4.81 -7.47 2.59
CA ILE A 245 -4.56 -8.78 2.00
C ILE A 245 -5.11 -8.79 0.59
N GLY A 246 -4.22 -8.60 -0.37
CA GLY A 246 -4.52 -8.62 -1.79
C GLY A 246 -4.58 -10.03 -2.38
N ALA A 247 -4.34 -10.11 -3.68
CA ALA A 247 -4.20 -11.39 -4.39
C ALA A 247 -2.76 -11.91 -4.30
N GLY A 248 -1.76 -11.08 -4.62
CA GLY A 248 -0.35 -11.49 -4.66
C GLY A 248 0.50 -10.95 -3.51
N THR A 249 0.03 -9.96 -2.76
CA THR A 249 0.75 -9.33 -1.65
C THR A 249 -0.16 -9.08 -0.46
N SER A 250 0.44 -9.03 0.73
CA SER A 250 -0.22 -8.55 1.95
C SER A 250 0.58 -7.37 2.50
N ASP A 251 -0.01 -6.19 2.44
CA ASP A 251 0.60 -4.94 2.88
C ASP A 251 0.27 -4.64 4.33
N ILE A 252 1.29 -4.32 5.12
CA ILE A 252 1.19 -4.22 6.56
C ILE A 252 1.71 -2.86 7.02
N ALA A 253 0.91 -2.16 7.81
CA ALA A 253 1.30 -0.90 8.45
C ALA A 253 0.94 -0.92 9.93
N ALA A 254 1.77 -0.32 10.77
CA ALA A 254 1.55 -0.20 12.21
C ALA A 254 1.67 1.26 12.65
N CYS A 255 0.91 1.62 13.67
CA CYS A 255 0.95 2.94 14.28
C CYS A 255 0.79 2.86 15.80
N THR A 256 1.40 3.81 16.50
CA THR A 256 1.23 4.03 17.94
C THR A 256 1.65 5.45 18.29
N GLY A 257 1.13 5.99 19.40
CA GLY A 257 1.52 7.32 19.88
C GLY A 257 1.22 8.48 18.91
N GLY A 258 0.26 8.31 18.01
CA GLY A 258 -0.12 9.30 17.00
C GLY A 258 0.64 9.20 15.67
N SER A 259 1.59 8.26 15.54
CA SER A 259 2.50 8.16 14.40
C SER A 259 2.54 6.77 13.80
N ILE A 260 2.87 6.68 12.52
CA ILE A 260 3.19 5.40 11.88
C ILE A 260 4.57 4.95 12.40
N THR A 261 4.63 3.72 12.91
CA THR A 261 5.84 3.14 13.49
C THR A 261 6.61 2.27 12.50
N GLY A 262 5.91 1.70 11.52
CA GLY A 262 6.52 0.88 10.49
C GLY A 262 5.51 0.44 9.45
N TYR A 263 6.02 0.02 8.30
CA TYR A 263 5.28 -0.69 7.28
C TYR A 263 6.19 -1.70 6.58
N THR A 264 5.59 -2.78 6.16
CA THR A 264 6.24 -3.90 5.50
C THR A 264 5.26 -4.61 4.60
N MET A 265 5.71 -5.64 3.93
CA MET A 265 4.90 -6.45 3.03
C MET A 265 5.29 -7.91 3.15
N ALA A 266 4.29 -8.78 3.08
CA ALA A 266 4.45 -10.21 2.86
C ALA A 266 4.14 -10.54 1.40
N THR A 267 4.91 -11.47 0.82
CA THR A 267 4.73 -11.95 -0.55
C THR A 267 3.83 -13.17 -0.63
N VAL A 268 2.92 -13.29 0.34
CA VAL A 268 1.89 -14.31 0.44
C VAL A 268 0.54 -13.63 0.62
N ALA A 269 -0.46 -14.11 -0.11
CA ALA A 269 -1.79 -13.52 -0.12
C ALA A 269 -2.85 -14.50 -0.64
N GLY A 270 -3.85 -13.99 -1.36
CA GLY A 270 -4.96 -14.82 -1.86
C GLY A 270 -4.59 -15.84 -2.93
N ASP A 271 -3.51 -15.61 -3.69
CA ASP A 271 -3.12 -16.49 -4.81
C ASP A 271 -2.55 -17.82 -4.33
N GLU A 272 -1.88 -17.86 -3.18
CA GLU A 272 -1.41 -19.11 -2.56
C GLU A 272 -2.58 -20.06 -2.25
N ILE A 273 -3.68 -19.50 -1.78
CA ILE A 273 -4.90 -20.28 -1.53
C ILE A 273 -5.50 -20.78 -2.85
N THR A 274 -5.52 -19.94 -3.88
CA THR A 274 -6.00 -20.31 -5.21
C THR A 274 -5.15 -21.43 -5.80
N GLU A 275 -3.83 -21.33 -5.70
CA GLU A 275 -2.90 -22.36 -6.17
C GLU A 275 -3.03 -23.67 -5.37
N ALA A 276 -3.33 -23.60 -4.07
CA ALA A 276 -3.60 -24.80 -3.28
C ALA A 276 -4.85 -25.52 -3.79
N ILE A 277 -5.93 -24.80 -4.07
CA ILE A 277 -7.16 -25.33 -4.67
C ILE A 277 -6.89 -25.94 -6.05
N MET A 278 -6.14 -25.23 -6.90
CA MET A 278 -5.75 -25.75 -8.23
C MET A 278 -5.06 -27.12 -8.14
N LYS A 279 -4.08 -27.22 -7.25
CA LYS A 279 -3.26 -28.44 -7.06
C LYS A 279 -4.10 -29.58 -6.49
N GLN A 280 -4.94 -29.27 -5.50
CA GLN A 280 -5.75 -30.28 -4.82
C GLN A 280 -6.84 -30.87 -5.72
N TYR A 281 -7.51 -30.01 -6.51
CA TYR A 281 -8.70 -30.43 -7.26
C TYR A 281 -8.48 -30.51 -8.76
N LEU A 282 -7.25 -30.27 -9.24
CA LEU A 282 -6.87 -30.31 -10.65
C LEU A 282 -7.78 -29.39 -11.49
N VAL A 283 -7.89 -28.15 -11.10
CA VAL A 283 -8.64 -27.10 -11.81
C VAL A 283 -7.72 -25.99 -12.31
N ASP A 284 -8.17 -25.25 -13.33
CA ASP A 284 -7.47 -24.06 -13.75
C ASP A 284 -7.64 -22.91 -12.73
N PHE A 285 -6.83 -21.84 -12.90
CA PHE A 285 -6.81 -20.73 -11.98
C PHE A 285 -8.17 -20.01 -11.83
N GLY A 286 -8.88 -19.79 -12.94
CA GLY A 286 -10.20 -19.13 -12.92
C GLY A 286 -11.25 -19.96 -12.20
N THR A 287 -11.25 -21.27 -12.41
CA THR A 287 -12.12 -22.21 -11.69
C THR A 287 -11.78 -22.22 -10.20
N ALA A 288 -10.49 -22.24 -9.84
CA ALA A 288 -10.05 -22.20 -8.45
C ALA A 288 -10.48 -20.90 -7.73
N GLU A 289 -10.39 -19.75 -8.39
CA GLU A 289 -10.91 -18.47 -7.88
C GLU A 289 -12.42 -18.51 -7.64
N THR A 290 -13.16 -19.10 -8.57
CA THR A 290 -14.62 -19.30 -8.42
C THR A 290 -14.94 -20.18 -7.22
N ILE A 291 -14.23 -21.31 -7.07
CA ILE A 291 -14.37 -22.21 -5.92
C ILE A 291 -14.09 -21.46 -4.61
N LYS A 292 -12.97 -20.71 -4.57
CA LYS A 292 -12.59 -19.90 -3.40
C LYS A 292 -13.67 -18.89 -3.01
N ALA A 293 -14.27 -18.21 -3.98
CA ALA A 293 -15.34 -17.24 -3.74
C ALA A 293 -16.65 -17.90 -3.24
N GLN A 294 -16.92 -19.14 -3.61
CA GLN A 294 -18.12 -19.88 -3.23
C GLN A 294 -18.06 -20.50 -1.82
N ILE A 295 -16.91 -20.55 -1.17
CA ILE A 295 -16.72 -21.22 0.13
C ILE A 295 -17.76 -20.83 1.20
N ARG A 296 -18.36 -19.62 1.13
CA ARG A 296 -19.42 -19.18 2.08
C ARG A 296 -20.84 -19.24 1.52
N GLN A 297 -20.97 -19.53 0.24
CA GLN A 297 -22.24 -19.33 -0.47
C GLN A 297 -22.93 -20.66 -0.82
N GLU A 298 -22.15 -21.71 -1.03
CA GLU A 298 -22.64 -22.98 -1.54
C GLU A 298 -22.08 -24.18 -0.76
N ASP A 299 -22.92 -25.18 -0.50
CA ASP A 299 -22.51 -26.45 0.10
C ASP A 299 -23.41 -27.58 -0.42
N PRO A 300 -22.89 -28.57 -1.19
CA PRO A 300 -21.50 -28.68 -1.66
C PRO A 300 -21.18 -27.74 -2.83
N ILE A 301 -19.89 -27.41 -2.97
CA ILE A 301 -19.39 -26.67 -4.13
C ILE A 301 -19.24 -27.65 -5.30
N ILE A 302 -19.79 -27.29 -6.45
CA ILE A 302 -19.81 -28.14 -7.65
C ILE A 302 -18.99 -27.48 -8.74
N PHE A 303 -18.05 -28.23 -9.29
CA PHE A 303 -17.18 -27.77 -10.39
C PHE A 303 -16.71 -28.93 -11.26
N THR A 304 -16.15 -28.62 -12.44
CA THR A 304 -15.54 -29.61 -13.34
C THR A 304 -14.03 -29.44 -13.34
N ASN A 305 -13.29 -30.52 -13.13
CA ASN A 305 -11.83 -30.49 -13.18
C ASN A 305 -11.29 -30.48 -14.62
N ILE A 306 -9.97 -30.26 -14.79
CA ILE A 306 -9.34 -30.22 -16.13
C ILE A 306 -9.43 -31.54 -16.92
N LEU A 307 -9.78 -32.64 -16.25
CA LEU A 307 -10.00 -33.95 -16.87
C LEU A 307 -11.46 -34.15 -17.33
N GLY A 308 -12.35 -33.18 -17.10
CA GLY A 308 -13.75 -33.20 -17.47
C GLY A 308 -14.66 -33.93 -16.46
N PHE A 309 -14.18 -34.26 -15.27
CA PHE A 309 -15.00 -34.89 -14.22
C PHE A 309 -15.66 -33.85 -13.33
N GLU A 310 -16.97 -34.00 -13.12
CA GLU A 310 -17.72 -33.22 -12.14
C GLU A 310 -17.30 -33.63 -10.72
N GLN A 311 -16.99 -32.65 -9.90
CA GLN A 311 -16.66 -32.80 -8.50
C GLN A 311 -17.76 -32.16 -7.63
N LYS A 312 -18.05 -32.79 -6.48
CA LYS A 312 -18.96 -32.25 -5.46
C LYS A 312 -18.23 -32.29 -4.14
N VAL A 313 -17.72 -31.17 -3.72
CA VAL A 313 -16.86 -31.06 -2.55
C VAL A 313 -17.61 -30.31 -1.43
N PRO A 314 -17.80 -30.96 -0.26
CA PRO A 314 -18.33 -30.26 0.90
C PRO A 314 -17.43 -29.09 1.31
N GLN A 315 -18.04 -28.01 1.77
CA GLN A 315 -17.31 -26.81 2.20
C GLN A 315 -16.26 -27.16 3.29
N GLU A 316 -16.58 -28.02 4.22
CA GLU A 316 -15.68 -28.46 5.29
C GLU A 316 -14.42 -29.15 4.74
N GLU A 317 -14.57 -30.03 3.75
CA GLU A 317 -13.47 -30.71 3.08
C GLU A 317 -12.56 -29.70 2.35
N LEU A 318 -13.16 -28.71 1.65
CA LEU A 318 -12.43 -27.68 0.98
C LEU A 318 -11.63 -26.80 1.96
N LEU A 319 -12.25 -26.37 3.07
CA LEU A 319 -11.56 -25.61 4.11
C LEU A 319 -10.39 -26.39 4.73
N GLN A 320 -10.60 -27.71 4.95
CA GLN A 320 -9.52 -28.57 5.45
C GLN A 320 -8.37 -28.69 4.44
N SER A 321 -8.66 -28.73 3.13
CA SER A 321 -7.64 -28.86 2.09
C SER A 321 -6.74 -27.61 1.98
N ILE A 322 -7.24 -26.42 2.29
CA ILE A 322 -6.47 -25.16 2.25
C ILE A 322 -5.89 -24.75 3.61
N LYS A 323 -6.19 -25.49 4.68
CA LYS A 323 -5.83 -25.12 6.05
C LYS A 323 -4.35 -24.92 6.27
N GLU A 324 -3.50 -25.77 5.72
CA GLU A 324 -2.05 -25.64 5.85
C GLU A 324 -1.54 -24.34 5.18
N THR A 325 -2.02 -24.06 3.97
CA THR A 325 -1.66 -22.85 3.21
C THR A 325 -2.16 -21.60 3.91
N SER A 326 -3.39 -21.60 4.42
CA SER A 326 -3.95 -20.50 5.21
C SER A 326 -3.14 -20.24 6.48
N GLY A 327 -2.72 -21.31 7.17
CA GLY A 327 -1.87 -21.22 8.36
C GLY A 327 -0.47 -20.66 8.05
N LEU A 328 0.12 -20.99 6.89
CA LEU A 328 1.39 -20.41 6.44
C LEU A 328 1.23 -18.90 6.17
N LEU A 329 0.18 -18.50 5.46
CA LEU A 329 -0.15 -17.10 5.20
C LEU A 329 -0.29 -16.32 6.52
N CYS A 330 -1.07 -16.84 7.46
CA CYS A 330 -1.28 -16.20 8.76
C CYS A 330 0.01 -16.06 9.57
N ARG A 331 0.89 -17.07 9.56
CA ARG A 331 2.19 -17.01 10.25
C ARG A 331 3.08 -15.93 9.65
N GLU A 332 3.22 -15.86 8.33
CA GLU A 332 4.08 -14.87 7.70
C GLU A 332 3.56 -13.44 7.95
N ILE A 333 2.24 -13.22 7.86
CA ILE A 333 1.65 -11.93 8.21
C ILE A 333 1.90 -11.60 9.69
N ALA A 334 1.71 -12.56 10.60
CA ALA A 334 1.95 -12.34 12.02
C ALA A 334 3.41 -12.00 12.33
N ASP A 335 4.35 -12.73 11.75
CA ASP A 335 5.79 -12.48 11.91
C ASP A 335 6.15 -11.05 11.45
N LYS A 336 5.60 -10.61 10.32
CA LYS A 336 5.81 -9.26 9.82
C LYS A 336 5.20 -8.18 10.72
N ILE A 337 4.01 -8.43 11.29
CA ILE A 337 3.41 -7.52 12.28
C ILE A 337 4.30 -7.41 13.51
N LEU A 338 4.75 -8.55 14.05
CA LEU A 338 5.60 -8.59 15.24
C LEU A 338 6.95 -7.90 15.00
N GLU A 339 7.52 -8.06 13.80
CA GLU A 339 8.78 -7.42 13.39
C GLU A 339 8.68 -5.89 13.45
N ILE A 340 7.64 -5.28 12.84
CA ILE A 340 7.53 -3.82 12.75
C ILE A 340 6.91 -3.16 13.98
N ASN A 341 6.12 -3.92 14.75
CA ASN A 341 5.39 -3.41 15.92
C ASN A 341 6.07 -3.74 17.26
N GLY A 342 7.04 -4.67 17.26
CA GLY A 342 7.72 -5.12 18.46
C GLY A 342 6.87 -6.01 19.39
N GLY A 343 5.68 -6.45 18.92
CA GLY A 343 4.72 -7.28 19.65
C GLY A 343 3.35 -7.25 18.98
N ALA A 344 2.39 -8.00 19.53
CA ALA A 344 1.01 -7.97 19.04
C ALA A 344 0.39 -6.58 19.24
N PRO A 345 -0.35 -6.03 18.25
CA PRO A 345 -1.02 -4.74 18.37
C PRO A 345 -2.20 -4.82 19.33
N SER A 346 -2.66 -3.67 19.83
CA SER A 346 -3.87 -3.57 20.64
C SER A 346 -5.14 -3.89 19.86
N ALA A 347 -5.15 -3.57 18.56
CA ALA A 347 -6.17 -4.02 17.62
C ALA A 347 -5.58 -4.15 16.21
N LEU A 348 -6.17 -5.06 15.42
CA LEU A 348 -5.80 -5.37 14.05
C LEU A 348 -6.98 -5.12 13.12
N PHE A 349 -6.73 -4.39 12.05
CA PHE A 349 -7.68 -4.18 10.97
C PHE A 349 -7.24 -4.99 9.75
N LEU A 350 -8.18 -5.71 9.15
CA LEU A 350 -7.99 -6.48 7.92
C LEU A 350 -8.72 -5.78 6.78
N ALA A 351 -8.02 -5.58 5.67
CA ALA A 351 -8.53 -5.00 4.44
C ALA A 351 -8.17 -5.89 3.25
N GLY A 352 -8.53 -5.44 2.04
CA GLY A 352 -8.31 -6.19 0.82
C GLY A 352 -9.27 -7.36 0.58
N GLY A 353 -9.26 -7.87 -0.63
CA GLY A 353 -10.13 -8.99 -1.04
C GLY A 353 -9.84 -10.28 -0.29
N GLY A 354 -8.57 -10.53 0.06
CA GLY A 354 -8.13 -11.71 0.81
C GLY A 354 -8.64 -11.75 2.25
N SER A 355 -8.94 -10.60 2.86
CA SER A 355 -9.51 -10.52 4.21
C SER A 355 -10.88 -11.19 4.34
N LYS A 356 -11.56 -11.41 3.20
CA LYS A 356 -12.86 -12.09 3.13
C LYS A 356 -12.76 -13.63 3.18
N LEU A 357 -11.54 -14.19 3.12
CA LEU A 357 -11.37 -15.64 3.17
C LEU A 357 -11.88 -16.22 4.49
N THR A 358 -12.67 -17.28 4.37
CA THR A 358 -13.28 -17.95 5.53
C THR A 358 -12.20 -18.53 6.45
N GLY A 359 -12.29 -18.24 7.75
CA GLY A 359 -11.37 -18.74 8.76
C GLY A 359 -10.06 -17.97 8.90
N LEU A 360 -9.75 -17.04 7.97
CA LEU A 360 -8.49 -16.29 7.99
C LEU A 360 -8.38 -15.38 9.23
N LYS A 361 -9.45 -14.66 9.56
CA LYS A 361 -9.49 -13.78 10.73
C LYS A 361 -9.24 -14.59 12.00
N GLU A 362 -9.93 -15.70 12.16
CA GLU A 362 -9.83 -16.59 13.31
C GLU A 362 -8.41 -17.17 13.45
N GLU A 363 -7.84 -17.67 12.36
CA GLU A 363 -6.48 -18.21 12.32
C GLU A 363 -5.44 -17.15 12.67
N LEU A 364 -5.55 -15.94 12.10
CA LEU A 364 -4.63 -14.85 12.38
C LEU A 364 -4.74 -14.36 13.83
N THR A 365 -5.96 -14.32 14.38
CA THR A 365 -6.22 -13.98 15.78
C THR A 365 -5.50 -14.96 16.72
N VAL A 366 -5.62 -16.26 16.45
CA VAL A 366 -4.94 -17.32 17.21
C VAL A 366 -3.41 -17.20 17.06
N THR A 367 -2.92 -16.99 15.84
CA THR A 367 -1.49 -16.91 15.55
C THR A 367 -0.83 -15.73 16.28
N LEU A 368 -1.52 -14.59 16.38
CA LEU A 368 -1.04 -13.40 17.11
C LEU A 368 -1.30 -13.47 18.62
N GLY A 369 -2.04 -14.46 19.11
CA GLY A 369 -2.45 -14.55 20.52
C GLY A 369 -3.36 -13.41 20.95
N MET A 370 -4.19 -12.89 20.04
CA MET A 370 -5.10 -11.78 20.29
C MET A 370 -6.51 -12.29 20.66
N ASP A 371 -7.31 -11.40 21.25
CA ASP A 371 -8.75 -11.65 21.45
C ASP A 371 -9.50 -11.36 20.13
N ASP A 372 -10.48 -12.19 19.78
CA ASP A 372 -11.27 -12.07 18.54
C ASP A 372 -11.97 -10.70 18.41
N THR A 373 -12.34 -10.08 19.53
CA THR A 373 -12.93 -8.73 19.56
C THR A 373 -11.97 -7.61 19.18
N ARG A 374 -10.69 -7.91 19.09
CA ARG A 374 -9.63 -6.95 18.71
C ARG A 374 -9.19 -7.05 17.25
N VAL A 375 -9.78 -7.96 16.48
CA VAL A 375 -9.51 -8.13 15.06
C VAL A 375 -10.79 -7.87 14.26
N ALA A 376 -10.73 -6.90 13.34
CA ALA A 376 -11.90 -6.52 12.54
C ALA A 376 -11.54 -6.50 11.04
N VAL A 377 -12.48 -6.97 10.22
CA VAL A 377 -12.43 -6.79 8.76
C VAL A 377 -13.16 -5.50 8.44
N ALA A 378 -12.50 -4.55 7.80
CA ALA A 378 -13.00 -3.26 7.34
C ALA A 378 -14.01 -2.63 8.34
N GLY A 379 -13.52 -1.85 9.27
CA GLY A 379 -14.35 -1.26 10.33
C GLY A 379 -15.19 -0.05 9.85
N ASN A 380 -16.11 0.42 10.69
CA ASN A 380 -16.97 1.58 10.45
C ASN A 380 -16.22 2.91 10.26
N TYR A 381 -14.92 2.94 10.52
CA TYR A 381 -14.07 4.13 10.40
C TYR A 381 -13.25 4.16 9.11
N PHE A 382 -13.36 3.12 8.27
CA PHE A 382 -12.71 3.10 6.97
C PHE A 382 -13.18 4.28 6.13
N HIS A 383 -12.22 4.90 5.42
CA HIS A 383 -12.46 6.06 4.56
C HIS A 383 -13.00 7.31 5.27
N ALA A 384 -12.59 7.55 6.53
CA ALA A 384 -13.00 8.75 7.27
C ALA A 384 -12.66 10.07 6.52
N ASN A 385 -11.60 10.06 5.71
CA ASN A 385 -11.14 11.21 4.92
C ASN A 385 -11.74 11.26 3.50
N ALA A 386 -12.59 10.30 3.13
CA ALA A 386 -13.29 10.27 1.86
C ALA A 386 -14.80 10.08 2.06
N TYR A 387 -15.60 10.50 1.09
CA TYR A 387 -17.04 10.26 1.08
C TYR A 387 -17.56 10.21 -0.35
N SER A 388 -18.72 9.57 -0.54
CA SER A 388 -19.45 9.58 -1.81
C SER A 388 -20.93 9.54 -1.54
N SER A 389 -21.72 10.17 -2.41
CA SER A 389 -23.19 10.04 -2.43
C SER A 389 -23.67 8.89 -3.33
N GLU A 390 -22.81 8.37 -4.19
CA GLU A 390 -23.17 7.40 -5.23
C GLU A 390 -22.53 6.03 -5.02
N TYR A 391 -21.41 5.97 -4.30
CA TYR A 391 -20.62 4.75 -4.11
C TYR A 391 -20.54 4.37 -2.65
N GLU A 392 -20.70 3.06 -2.39
CA GLU A 392 -20.48 2.48 -1.07
C GLU A 392 -18.97 2.26 -0.88
N LEU A 393 -18.32 3.15 -0.11
CA LEU A 393 -16.86 3.13 0.09
C LEU A 393 -16.39 2.11 1.14
N ASN A 394 -17.33 1.53 1.93
CA ASN A 394 -16.98 0.59 3.02
C ASN A 394 -16.54 -0.80 2.52
N ASN A 395 -16.38 -0.97 1.21
CA ASN A 395 -15.81 -2.20 0.68
C ASN A 395 -14.31 -2.26 1.00
N PRO A 396 -13.82 -3.33 1.68
CA PRO A 396 -12.40 -3.48 2.00
C PRO A 396 -11.46 -3.52 0.77
N GLU A 397 -12.00 -3.71 -0.43
CA GLU A 397 -11.24 -3.67 -1.68
C GLU A 397 -10.87 -2.24 -2.13
N TYR A 398 -11.43 -1.20 -1.51
CA TYR A 398 -11.17 0.21 -1.87
C TYR A 398 -10.19 0.89 -0.90
N THR A 399 -9.35 0.11 -0.21
CA THR A 399 -8.47 0.65 0.85
C THR A 399 -7.26 1.37 0.29
N THR A 400 -6.68 0.89 -0.78
CA THR A 400 -5.53 1.48 -1.47
C THR A 400 -5.95 2.37 -2.63
#